data_3318b2c4525c7b4c62614f7f7bd77793
#
_entry.id   3318b2c4525c7b4c62614f7f7bd77793
#
_cell.length_a   1.000
_cell.length_b   1.000
_cell.length_c   1.000
_cell.angle_alpha   90.00
_cell.angle_beta   90.00
_cell.angle_gamma   90.00
#
_symmetry.space_group_name_H-M   'P 1'
#
loop_
_entity.id
_entity.type
_entity.pdbx_description
1 polymer ?
#
loop_
_entity_poly.entity_id
_entity_poly.type
_entity_poly.pdbx_seq_one_letter_code
_entity_poly.pdbx_strand_id
1 'polypeptide(L)'
;MSVELGSSAHLTVIQEGSGRPGVRSTVSLVRDGEFVIVIDPGMAPSQAAILGPLAAEGIEPGDVTDVIISHHHPDHTINVGLFGEARVHDHWATYHHDTWTSRAAEGFFVAPSVLLWETPGHTPQDVTTLVGTAAGIVAATHLWWFKAGPPEDPLAVDPAGVHRGRVRVLEVAGLIVPGHGPAFVPGDATPR
;
A
#
# COMPACT_ATOMS: atom_id res chain seq x y z
N MET A 1 19.85 -12.22 12.14
CA MET A 1 19.41 -11.06 12.93
C MET A 1 18.04 -10.70 12.41
N SER A 2 16.99 -10.79 13.22
CA SER A 2 15.67 -10.26 12.86
C SER A 2 15.81 -8.74 12.80
N VAL A 3 15.71 -8.17 11.61
CA VAL A 3 15.62 -6.72 11.47
C VAL A 3 14.23 -6.36 11.99
N GLU A 4 14.16 -5.61 13.07
CA GLU A 4 12.88 -5.16 13.63
C GLU A 4 12.37 -3.97 12.81
N LEU A 5 11.07 -3.97 12.52
CA LEU A 5 10.38 -2.84 11.88
C LEU A 5 10.44 -1.64 12.84
N GLY A 6 10.92 -0.50 12.36
CA GLY A 6 10.88 0.77 13.09
C GLY A 6 9.44 1.17 13.44
N SER A 7 9.28 2.22 14.24
CA SER A 7 7.98 2.70 14.69
C SER A 7 7.82 4.23 14.57
N SER A 8 8.66 4.86 13.74
CA SER A 8 8.74 6.32 13.58
C SER A 8 7.89 6.87 12.44
N ALA A 9 7.34 6.01 11.59
CA ALA A 9 6.59 6.47 10.43
C ALA A 9 5.22 7.08 10.82
N HIS A 10 4.80 8.02 10.01
CA HIS A 10 3.45 8.57 10.02
C HIS A 10 2.75 8.25 8.71
N LEU A 11 1.56 7.62 8.77
CA LEU A 11 0.73 7.30 7.61
C LEU A 11 -0.52 8.16 7.60
N THR A 12 -0.82 8.78 6.47
CA THR A 12 -2.05 9.52 6.18
C THR A 12 -2.71 8.95 4.94
N VAL A 13 -4.00 8.63 5.01
CA VAL A 13 -4.80 8.33 3.80
C VAL A 13 -5.13 9.66 3.11
N ILE A 14 -4.55 9.89 1.93
CA ILE A 14 -4.74 11.13 1.16
C ILE A 14 -5.89 11.03 0.15
N GLN A 15 -6.26 9.82 -0.25
CA GLN A 15 -7.47 9.53 -1.01
C GLN A 15 -8.09 8.23 -0.49
N GLU A 16 -9.33 8.29 -0.03
CA GLU A 16 -10.08 7.08 0.30
C GLU A 16 -10.52 6.35 -0.97
N GLY A 17 -10.24 5.07 -1.03
CA GLY A 17 -10.63 4.20 -2.13
C GLY A 17 -12.13 3.95 -2.20
N SER A 18 -12.59 3.44 -3.34
CA SER A 18 -14.00 3.08 -3.57
C SER A 18 -14.10 1.98 -4.62
N GLY A 19 -15.00 1.03 -4.40
CA GLY A 19 -15.40 0.06 -5.42
C GLY A 19 -16.69 0.43 -6.17
N ARG A 20 -17.48 1.40 -5.66
CA ARG A 20 -18.72 1.91 -6.29
C ARG A 20 -19.13 3.26 -5.69
N PRO A 21 -19.65 4.25 -6.46
CA PRO A 21 -19.60 4.32 -7.92
C PRO A 21 -18.19 4.69 -8.38
N GLY A 22 -17.70 3.98 -9.36
CA GLY A 22 -16.31 4.10 -9.84
C GLY A 22 -15.34 3.31 -8.96
N VAL A 23 -14.28 2.81 -9.60
CA VAL A 23 -13.21 2.08 -8.94
C VAL A 23 -12.01 3.01 -8.77
N ARG A 24 -11.48 3.10 -7.56
CA ARG A 24 -10.24 3.83 -7.25
C ARG A 24 -9.56 3.22 -6.04
N SER A 25 -8.23 3.22 -6.04
CA SER A 25 -7.44 2.77 -4.90
C SER A 25 -7.55 3.70 -3.70
N THR A 26 -7.28 3.17 -2.52
CA THR A 26 -6.91 3.98 -1.36
C THR A 26 -5.46 4.41 -1.53
N VAL A 27 -5.22 5.72 -1.64
CA VAL A 27 -3.87 6.29 -1.77
C VAL A 27 -3.40 6.75 -0.41
N SER A 28 -2.23 6.29 0.01
CA SER A 28 -1.63 6.67 1.29
C SER A 28 -0.32 7.41 1.11
N LEU A 29 -0.08 8.38 1.98
CA LEU A 29 1.19 9.05 2.17
C LEU A 29 1.86 8.50 3.43
N VAL A 30 3.14 8.13 3.36
CA VAL A 30 3.95 7.75 4.51
C VAL A 30 5.17 8.67 4.60
N ARG A 31 5.44 9.17 5.80
CA ARG A 31 6.67 9.91 6.13
C ARG A 31 7.47 9.10 7.15
N ASP A 32 8.74 8.84 6.86
CA ASP A 32 9.67 8.14 7.75
C ASP A 32 11.07 8.75 7.63
N GLY A 33 11.39 9.73 8.49
CA GLY A 33 12.62 10.50 8.38
C GLY A 33 12.67 11.31 7.07
N GLU A 34 13.66 11.01 6.22
CA GLU A 34 13.82 11.63 4.90
C GLU A 34 12.95 11.01 3.80
N PHE A 35 12.28 9.88 4.10
CA PHE A 35 11.46 9.18 3.13
C PHE A 35 10.05 9.78 3.08
N VAL A 36 9.63 10.13 1.87
CA VAL A 36 8.26 10.56 1.52
C VAL A 36 7.72 9.55 0.52
N ILE A 37 6.82 8.70 0.97
CA ILE A 37 6.40 7.52 0.22
C ILE A 37 4.91 7.63 -0.12
N VAL A 38 4.55 7.40 -1.39
CA VAL A 38 3.15 7.29 -1.82
C VAL A 38 2.84 5.83 -2.14
N ILE A 39 1.75 5.31 -1.57
CA ILE A 39 1.28 3.94 -1.80
C ILE A 39 0.06 3.98 -2.71
N ASP A 40 0.08 3.18 -3.78
CA ASP A 40 -1.01 2.96 -4.74
C ASP A 40 -1.59 4.25 -5.35
N PRO A 41 -0.79 5.11 -6.01
CA PRO A 41 -1.32 6.26 -6.74
C PRO A 41 -2.05 5.81 -8.01
N GLY A 42 -3.24 5.26 -7.81
CA GLY A 42 -4.05 4.67 -8.85
C GLY A 42 -5.13 5.60 -9.38
N MET A 43 -6.27 5.05 -9.78
CA MET A 43 -7.40 5.84 -10.31
C MET A 43 -7.92 6.81 -9.26
N ALA A 44 -8.23 8.01 -9.70
CA ALA A 44 -8.76 9.11 -8.90
C ALA A 44 -9.79 9.91 -9.72
N PRO A 45 -10.70 10.67 -9.11
CA PRO A 45 -11.60 11.56 -9.83
C PRO A 45 -10.89 12.59 -10.71
N SER A 46 -9.69 12.99 -10.29
CA SER A 46 -8.73 13.81 -11.03
C SER A 46 -7.36 13.68 -10.37
N GLN A 47 -6.29 14.09 -11.07
CA GLN A 47 -4.95 14.16 -10.47
C GLN A 47 -4.91 15.10 -9.26
N ALA A 48 -5.72 16.15 -9.25
CA ALA A 48 -5.83 17.07 -8.12
C ALA A 48 -6.35 16.39 -6.84
N ALA A 49 -7.09 15.28 -6.95
CA ALA A 49 -7.52 14.52 -5.78
C ALA A 49 -6.36 13.80 -5.06
N ILE A 50 -5.24 13.59 -5.73
CA ILE A 50 -3.99 13.07 -5.15
C ILE A 50 -3.06 14.24 -4.80
N LEU A 51 -2.84 15.16 -5.74
CA LEU A 51 -1.87 16.24 -5.58
C LEU A 51 -2.31 17.31 -4.56
N GLY A 52 -3.61 17.60 -4.47
CA GLY A 52 -4.13 18.59 -3.53
C GLY A 52 -3.85 18.25 -2.07
N PRO A 53 -4.17 17.02 -1.59
CA PRO A 53 -3.81 16.58 -0.24
C PRO A 53 -2.30 16.58 0.02
N LEU A 54 -1.46 16.20 -0.96
CA LEU A 54 -0.01 16.29 -0.83
C LEU A 54 0.45 17.73 -0.63
N ALA A 55 -0.04 18.65 -1.47
CA ALA A 55 0.28 20.07 -1.36
C ALA A 55 -0.19 20.69 -0.02
N ALA A 56 -1.32 20.21 0.53
CA ALA A 56 -1.79 20.63 1.86
C ALA A 56 -0.85 20.18 2.99
N GLU A 57 -0.10 19.09 2.78
CA GLU A 57 0.97 18.62 3.67
C GLU A 57 2.34 19.27 3.36
N GLY A 58 2.38 20.23 2.41
CA GLY A 58 3.60 20.89 1.98
C GLY A 58 4.52 20.03 1.12
N ILE A 59 3.97 19.04 0.42
CA ILE A 59 4.72 18.09 -0.42
C ILE A 59 4.41 18.38 -1.89
N GLU A 60 5.43 18.65 -2.68
CA GLU A 60 5.35 18.69 -4.13
C GLU A 60 5.62 17.29 -4.70
N PRO A 61 5.17 16.97 -5.92
CA PRO A 61 5.43 15.64 -6.53
C PRO A 61 6.91 15.25 -6.58
N GLY A 62 7.81 16.23 -6.74
CA GLY A 62 9.26 16.04 -6.76
C GLY A 62 9.88 15.73 -5.40
N ASP A 63 9.15 15.95 -4.30
CA ASP A 63 9.60 15.63 -2.95
C ASP A 63 9.33 14.15 -2.59
N VAL A 64 8.49 13.47 -3.39
CA VAL A 64 8.20 12.05 -3.19
C VAL A 64 9.44 11.23 -3.56
N THR A 65 9.98 10.54 -2.58
CA THR A 65 11.20 9.73 -2.74
C THR A 65 10.92 8.34 -3.26
N ASP A 66 9.74 7.79 -2.93
CA ASP A 66 9.37 6.41 -3.24
C ASP A 66 7.87 6.28 -3.55
N VAL A 67 7.54 5.40 -4.47
CA VAL A 67 6.18 4.94 -4.74
C VAL A 67 6.14 3.43 -4.53
N ILE A 68 5.14 2.95 -3.81
CA ILE A 68 4.90 1.51 -3.63
C ILE A 68 3.62 1.14 -4.38
N ILE A 69 3.69 0.06 -5.14
CA ILE A 69 2.55 -0.53 -5.87
C ILE A 69 2.20 -1.85 -5.21
N SER A 70 0.97 -1.96 -4.70
CA SER A 70 0.48 -3.21 -4.10
C SER A 70 0.31 -4.31 -5.15
N HIS A 71 -0.20 -3.97 -6.34
CA HIS A 71 -0.34 -4.85 -7.49
C HIS A 71 -0.62 -4.04 -8.77
N HIS A 72 -0.57 -4.68 -9.94
CA HIS A 72 -0.52 -3.98 -11.23
C HIS A 72 -1.88 -3.69 -11.89
N HIS A 73 -3.01 -3.73 -11.18
CA HIS A 73 -4.26 -3.24 -11.75
C HIS A 73 -4.21 -1.71 -11.95
N PRO A 74 -4.83 -1.18 -13.03
CA PRO A 74 -4.77 0.25 -13.35
C PRO A 74 -5.29 1.18 -12.26
N ASP A 75 -6.26 0.73 -11.48
CA ASP A 75 -6.84 1.47 -10.36
C ASP A 75 -5.86 1.65 -9.18
N HIS A 76 -4.72 0.94 -9.19
CA HIS A 76 -3.61 1.12 -8.24
C HIS A 76 -2.37 1.78 -8.86
N THR A 77 -2.27 1.90 -10.20
CA THR A 77 -1.02 2.27 -10.86
C THR A 77 -1.08 3.46 -11.80
N ILE A 78 -2.26 3.85 -12.31
CA ILE A 78 -2.38 4.74 -13.48
C ILE A 78 -1.78 6.14 -13.26
N ASN A 79 -1.62 6.59 -12.02
CA ASN A 79 -1.04 7.90 -11.66
C ASN A 79 0.38 7.81 -11.10
N VAL A 80 1.07 6.66 -11.20
CA VAL A 80 2.50 6.53 -10.81
C VAL A 80 3.37 7.58 -11.50
N GLY A 81 3.07 7.90 -12.76
CA GLY A 81 3.80 8.90 -13.54
C GLY A 81 3.73 10.35 -13.01
N LEU A 82 2.92 10.64 -11.99
CA LEU A 82 2.95 11.93 -11.28
C LEU A 82 4.26 12.13 -10.48
N PHE A 83 4.95 11.04 -10.15
CA PHE A 83 6.12 11.00 -9.27
C PHE A 83 7.36 10.53 -10.04
N GLY A 84 7.72 11.24 -11.12
CA GLY A 84 8.75 10.81 -12.07
C GLY A 84 10.16 10.70 -11.49
N GLU A 85 10.45 11.39 -10.37
CA GLU A 85 11.74 11.34 -9.69
C GLU A 85 11.81 10.26 -8.60
N ALA A 86 10.67 9.66 -8.23
CA ALA A 86 10.59 8.66 -7.17
C ALA A 86 11.12 7.29 -7.63
N ARG A 87 11.68 6.53 -6.69
CA ARG A 87 11.88 5.10 -6.87
C ARG A 87 10.53 4.40 -6.81
N VAL A 88 10.25 3.52 -7.75
CA VAL A 88 9.03 2.71 -7.74
C VAL A 88 9.34 1.31 -7.25
N HIS A 89 8.56 0.82 -6.30
CA HIS A 89 8.70 -0.50 -5.68
C HIS A 89 7.46 -1.34 -5.96
N ASP A 90 7.67 -2.55 -6.46
CA ASP A 90 6.64 -3.56 -6.61
C ASP A 90 7.09 -4.92 -6.05
N HIS A 91 6.42 -5.99 -6.48
CA HIS A 91 6.73 -7.37 -6.11
C HIS A 91 8.15 -7.81 -6.55
N TRP A 92 8.63 -7.34 -7.73
CA TRP A 92 9.82 -7.90 -8.37
C TRP A 92 11.09 -7.07 -8.21
N ALA A 93 10.92 -5.75 -8.06
CA ALA A 93 12.06 -4.85 -8.23
C ALA A 93 11.88 -3.48 -7.58
N THR A 94 12.95 -2.72 -7.60
CA THR A 94 12.97 -1.26 -7.46
C THR A 94 13.35 -0.67 -8.80
N TYR A 95 12.57 0.28 -9.29
CA TYR A 95 12.77 1.00 -10.55
C TYR A 95 13.11 2.45 -10.26
N HIS A 96 14.11 2.99 -10.95
CA HIS A 96 14.45 4.40 -10.84
C HIS A 96 15.01 4.88 -12.19
N HIS A 97 14.32 5.80 -12.83
CA HIS A 97 14.58 6.25 -14.19
C HIS A 97 14.65 5.05 -15.18
N ASP A 98 15.80 4.76 -15.75
CA ASP A 98 16.07 3.65 -16.68
C ASP A 98 16.68 2.40 -16.01
N THR A 99 16.76 2.41 -14.67
CA THR A 99 17.40 1.35 -13.90
C THR A 99 16.36 0.42 -13.28
N TRP A 100 16.51 -0.87 -13.54
CA TRP A 100 15.75 -1.95 -12.94
C TRP A 100 16.64 -2.75 -11.98
N THR A 101 16.37 -2.69 -10.68
CA THR A 101 17.09 -3.48 -9.66
C THR A 101 16.18 -4.59 -9.14
N SER A 102 16.38 -5.82 -9.63
CA SER A 102 15.58 -6.97 -9.21
C SER A 102 15.82 -7.34 -7.76
N ARG A 103 14.75 -7.64 -7.04
CA ARG A 103 14.75 -8.11 -5.65
C ARG A 103 13.42 -8.79 -5.34
N ALA A 104 13.36 -9.61 -4.29
CA ALA A 104 12.09 -10.03 -3.70
C ALA A 104 11.43 -8.86 -2.94
N ALA A 105 10.10 -8.82 -2.88
CA ALA A 105 9.38 -7.91 -2.02
C ALA A 105 9.36 -8.43 -0.57
N GLU A 106 9.33 -9.74 -0.38
CA GLU A 106 9.33 -10.34 0.95
C GLU A 106 10.51 -9.88 1.79
N GLY A 107 10.21 -9.20 2.89
CA GLY A 107 11.22 -8.73 3.85
C GLY A 107 12.03 -7.52 3.38
N PHE A 108 11.65 -6.84 2.29
CA PHE A 108 12.36 -5.67 1.79
C PHE A 108 11.93 -4.40 2.54
N PHE A 109 12.90 -3.69 3.10
CA PHE A 109 12.70 -2.40 3.74
C PHE A 109 12.82 -1.27 2.71
N VAL A 110 11.73 -0.53 2.47
CA VAL A 110 11.74 0.70 1.68
C VAL A 110 12.29 1.86 2.51
N ALA A 111 11.93 1.90 3.79
CA ALA A 111 12.43 2.83 4.80
C ALA A 111 12.54 2.11 6.15
N PRO A 112 13.20 2.68 7.18
CA PRO A 112 13.39 2.01 8.46
C PRO A 112 12.10 1.48 9.11
N SER A 113 10.97 2.18 8.91
CA SER A 113 9.66 1.78 9.44
C SER A 113 8.68 1.32 8.35
N VAL A 114 9.16 1.01 7.12
CA VAL A 114 8.31 0.58 6.01
C VAL A 114 8.86 -0.70 5.38
N LEU A 115 8.11 -1.79 5.53
CA LEU A 115 8.48 -3.15 5.14
C LEU A 115 7.47 -3.72 4.16
N LEU A 116 7.95 -4.38 3.11
CA LEU A 116 7.10 -5.11 2.16
C LEU A 116 6.98 -6.59 2.55
N TRP A 117 5.78 -7.12 2.41
CA TRP A 117 5.48 -8.55 2.45
C TRP A 117 4.83 -9.00 1.15
N GLU A 118 5.25 -10.15 0.64
CA GLU A 118 4.55 -10.82 -0.46
C GLU A 118 3.28 -11.47 0.08
N THR A 119 2.15 -11.08 -0.50
CA THR A 119 0.83 -11.57 -0.10
C THR A 119 0.00 -11.95 -1.33
N PRO A 120 0.54 -12.82 -2.22
CA PRO A 120 -0.15 -13.19 -3.45
C PRO A 120 -1.49 -13.84 -3.19
N GLY A 121 -2.48 -13.51 -4.02
CA GLY A 121 -3.82 -14.06 -3.90
C GLY A 121 -4.82 -13.40 -4.82
N HIS A 122 -5.03 -12.10 -4.72
CA HIS A 122 -5.82 -11.32 -5.67
C HIS A 122 -5.16 -11.33 -7.05
N THR A 123 -3.86 -11.06 -7.07
CA THR A 123 -2.96 -11.30 -8.20
C THR A 123 -1.77 -12.16 -7.76
N PRO A 124 -0.95 -12.70 -8.68
CA PRO A 124 0.25 -13.44 -8.30
C PRO A 124 1.35 -12.56 -7.67
N GLN A 125 1.24 -11.24 -7.80
CA GLN A 125 2.27 -10.28 -7.39
C GLN A 125 1.81 -9.30 -6.32
N ASP A 126 0.81 -9.65 -5.52
CA ASP A 126 0.35 -8.74 -4.48
C ASP A 126 1.40 -8.51 -3.40
N VAL A 127 1.48 -7.26 -2.97
CA VAL A 127 2.36 -6.80 -1.90
C VAL A 127 1.52 -6.11 -0.83
N THR A 128 1.78 -6.45 0.42
CA THR A 128 1.31 -5.70 1.60
C THR A 128 2.45 -4.82 2.08
N THR A 129 2.16 -3.54 2.30
CA THR A 129 3.09 -2.60 2.94
C THR A 129 2.79 -2.52 4.43
N LEU A 130 3.74 -2.93 5.26
CA LEU A 130 3.68 -2.75 6.71
C LEU A 130 4.37 -1.45 7.08
N VAL A 131 3.65 -0.59 7.80
CA VAL A 131 4.14 0.71 8.27
C VAL A 131 4.13 0.71 9.80
N GLY A 132 5.32 0.76 10.39
CA GLY A 132 5.49 0.84 11.83
C GLY A 132 5.32 2.28 12.32
N THR A 133 4.30 2.51 13.12
CA THR A 133 3.96 3.83 13.70
C THR A 133 4.04 3.79 15.21
N ALA A 134 4.05 4.96 15.87
CA ALA A 134 3.99 5.04 17.33
C ALA A 134 2.73 4.38 17.93
N ALA A 135 1.66 4.20 17.13
CA ALA A 135 0.41 3.56 17.56
C ALA A 135 0.37 2.06 17.26
N GLY A 136 1.41 1.50 16.63
CA GLY A 136 1.49 0.11 16.20
C GLY A 136 1.63 -0.02 14.69
N ILE A 137 1.50 -1.25 14.18
CA ILE A 137 1.68 -1.57 12.77
C ILE A 137 0.38 -1.28 11.99
N VAL A 138 0.52 -0.50 10.91
CA VAL A 138 -0.51 -0.29 9.90
C VAL A 138 -0.18 -1.15 8.69
N ALA A 139 -1.15 -1.92 8.20
CA ALA A 139 -1.01 -2.67 6.95
C ALA A 139 -1.80 -2.01 5.83
N ALA A 140 -1.11 -1.48 4.80
CA ALA A 140 -1.74 -1.08 3.54
C ALA A 140 -1.73 -2.28 2.59
N THR A 141 -2.92 -2.77 2.18
CA THR A 141 -3.03 -4.07 1.53
C THR A 141 -4.32 -4.23 0.71
N HIS A 142 -4.25 -4.98 -0.39
CA HIS A 142 -5.43 -5.36 -1.18
C HIS A 142 -6.06 -6.69 -0.75
N LEU A 143 -5.59 -7.32 0.32
CA LEU A 143 -6.21 -8.53 0.91
C LEU A 143 -7.66 -8.28 1.34
N TRP A 144 -8.02 -7.05 1.66
CA TRP A 144 -9.39 -6.56 1.84
C TRP A 144 -9.66 -5.40 0.89
N TRP A 145 -10.80 -5.43 0.21
CA TRP A 145 -11.25 -4.28 -0.56
C TRP A 145 -11.81 -3.19 0.38
N PHE A 146 -12.50 -3.63 1.44
CA PHE A 146 -13.09 -2.77 2.48
C PHE A 146 -13.25 -3.60 3.78
N LYS A 147 -13.60 -2.96 4.89
CA LYS A 147 -13.72 -3.59 6.23
C LYS A 147 -14.53 -4.90 6.26
N ALA A 148 -15.63 -4.98 5.51
CA ALA A 148 -16.49 -6.16 5.45
C ALA A 148 -16.02 -7.23 4.46
N GLY A 149 -14.90 -7.02 3.79
CA GLY A 149 -14.38 -8.01 2.86
C GLY A 149 -14.09 -7.50 1.44
N PRO A 150 -14.57 -8.17 0.37
CA PRO A 150 -15.49 -9.33 0.38
C PRO A 150 -14.93 -10.52 1.16
N PRO A 151 -15.80 -11.35 1.79
CA PRO A 151 -15.33 -12.57 2.48
C PRO A 151 -14.53 -13.49 1.55
N GLU A 152 -15.02 -13.68 0.33
CA GLU A 152 -14.31 -14.31 -0.78
C GLU A 152 -14.06 -13.27 -1.85
N ASP A 153 -12.81 -13.09 -2.25
CA ASP A 153 -12.45 -12.17 -3.32
C ASP A 153 -12.85 -12.78 -4.68
N PRO A 154 -13.84 -12.20 -5.39
CA PRO A 154 -14.37 -12.78 -6.63
C PRO A 154 -13.40 -12.71 -7.81
N LEU A 155 -12.30 -11.94 -7.68
CA LEU A 155 -11.28 -11.77 -8.70
C LEU A 155 -9.97 -12.45 -8.35
N ALA A 156 -9.87 -13.07 -7.16
CA ALA A 156 -8.64 -13.71 -6.71
C ALA A 156 -8.21 -14.86 -7.65
N VAL A 157 -6.95 -14.85 -8.04
CA VAL A 157 -6.34 -15.94 -8.79
C VAL A 157 -5.94 -17.10 -7.88
N ASP A 158 -5.70 -16.83 -6.58
CA ASP A 158 -5.46 -17.82 -5.52
C ASP A 158 -6.25 -17.45 -4.26
N PRO A 159 -7.51 -17.86 -4.11
CA PRO A 159 -8.32 -17.59 -2.91
C PRO A 159 -7.67 -18.10 -1.61
N ALA A 160 -6.96 -19.23 -1.67
CA ALA A 160 -6.24 -19.76 -0.52
C ALA A 160 -5.04 -18.86 -0.14
N GLY A 161 -4.40 -18.22 -1.13
CA GLY A 161 -3.37 -17.21 -0.94
C GLY A 161 -3.92 -15.99 -0.21
N VAL A 162 -5.09 -15.47 -0.64
CA VAL A 162 -5.78 -14.37 0.06
C VAL A 162 -6.01 -14.72 1.52
N HIS A 163 -6.55 -15.93 1.80
CA HIS A 163 -6.79 -16.37 3.17
C HIS A 163 -5.49 -16.44 3.99
N ARG A 164 -4.42 -17.03 3.46
CA ARG A 164 -3.12 -17.10 4.15
C ARG A 164 -2.56 -15.69 4.42
N GLY A 165 -2.65 -14.78 3.44
CA GLY A 165 -2.23 -13.39 3.59
C GLY A 165 -3.00 -12.66 4.69
N ARG A 166 -4.34 -12.81 4.71
CA ARG A 166 -5.21 -12.23 5.74
C ARG A 166 -4.84 -12.71 7.14
N VAL A 167 -4.70 -14.02 7.33
CA VAL A 167 -4.30 -14.59 8.63
C VAL A 167 -2.97 -13.98 9.08
N ARG A 168 -1.96 -13.96 8.20
CA ARG A 168 -0.64 -13.42 8.50
C ARG A 168 -0.68 -11.93 8.88
N VAL A 169 -1.43 -11.11 8.16
CA VAL A 169 -1.54 -9.67 8.42
C VAL A 169 -2.28 -9.41 9.72
N LEU A 170 -3.34 -10.18 10.03
CA LEU A 170 -4.11 -10.05 11.28
C LEU A 170 -3.28 -10.37 12.54
N GLU A 171 -2.18 -11.11 12.43
CA GLU A 171 -1.29 -11.39 13.56
C GLU A 171 -0.49 -10.17 14.01
N VAL A 172 -0.31 -9.16 13.14
CA VAL A 172 0.59 -8.04 13.40
C VAL A 172 -0.06 -6.66 13.30
N ALA A 173 -1.09 -6.50 12.44
CA ALA A 173 -1.66 -5.20 12.14
C ALA A 173 -2.67 -4.73 13.19
N GLY A 174 -2.42 -3.56 13.79
CA GLY A 174 -3.39 -2.85 14.63
C GLY A 174 -4.39 -2.00 13.82
N LEU A 175 -4.04 -1.64 12.59
CA LEU A 175 -4.88 -0.91 11.64
C LEU A 175 -4.66 -1.47 10.24
N ILE A 176 -5.73 -1.58 9.46
CA ILE A 176 -5.70 -1.99 8.05
C ILE A 176 -6.18 -0.82 7.18
N VAL A 177 -5.39 -0.48 6.19
CA VAL A 177 -5.77 0.39 5.07
C VAL A 177 -6.08 -0.50 3.89
N PRO A 178 -7.37 -0.71 3.57
CA PRO A 178 -7.79 -1.64 2.52
C PRO A 178 -7.67 -1.00 1.12
N GLY A 179 -7.73 -1.82 0.08
CA GLY A 179 -7.60 -1.36 -1.31
C GLY A 179 -8.63 -0.32 -1.73
N HIS A 180 -9.88 -0.41 -1.27
CA HIS A 180 -11.02 0.37 -1.79
C HIS A 180 -11.95 0.93 -0.72
N GLY A 181 -11.47 1.32 0.43
CA GLY A 181 -12.33 1.86 1.49
C GLY A 181 -11.57 2.51 2.63
N PRO A 182 -12.29 3.01 3.63
CA PRO A 182 -11.68 3.63 4.80
C PRO A 182 -10.85 2.63 5.61
N ALA A 183 -9.80 3.16 6.25
CA ALA A 183 -9.00 2.38 7.20
C ALA A 183 -9.87 1.86 8.35
N PHE A 184 -9.53 0.68 8.88
CA PHE A 184 -10.29 0.05 9.94
C PHE A 184 -9.40 -0.73 10.92
N VAL A 185 -9.83 -0.78 12.18
CA VAL A 185 -9.23 -1.65 13.19
C VAL A 185 -9.78 -3.06 12.98
N PRO A 186 -8.90 -4.08 12.81
CA PRO A 186 -9.34 -5.47 12.68
C PRO A 186 -9.92 -6.00 13.99
N GLY A 187 -10.80 -7.00 13.89
CA GLY A 187 -11.43 -7.66 15.03
C GLY A 187 -11.94 -9.05 14.64
N ASP A 188 -12.66 -9.71 15.55
CA ASP A 188 -13.12 -11.09 15.37
C ASP A 188 -14.02 -11.29 14.12
N ALA A 189 -14.75 -10.24 13.72
CA ALA A 189 -15.60 -10.26 12.53
C ALA A 189 -14.87 -9.92 11.23
N THR A 190 -13.57 -9.62 11.28
CA THR A 190 -12.79 -9.32 10.07
C THR A 190 -12.62 -10.59 9.24
N PRO A 191 -13.00 -10.60 7.95
CA PRO A 191 -12.85 -11.78 7.09
C PRO A 191 -11.41 -12.27 7.00
N ARG A 192 -11.25 -13.60 7.06
CA ARG A 192 -9.96 -14.30 6.92
C ARG A 192 -9.86 -15.05 5.63
#